data_be8d3791f049c4c5543e860156c8631c
#
_entry.id   be8d3791f049c4c5543e860156c8631c
#
_cell.length_a   1.000
_cell.length_b   1.000
_cell.length_c   1.000
_cell.angle_alpha   90.00
_cell.angle_beta   90.00
_cell.angle_gamma   90.00
#
_symmetry.space_group_name_H-M   'P 1'
#
loop_
_entity.id
_entity.type
_entity.pdbx_description
1 polymer ?
#
loop_
_entity_poly.entity_id
_entity_poly.type
_entity_poly.pdbx_seq_one_letter_code
_entity_poly.pdbx_strand_id
1 'polypeptide(L)'
;MNEIEIVDTSMRDANASQWGEKMNTAMMMKIAPIMNRAGFKTMDCTSISHFEYAVRYLRENPWERMRMLKKLLPDTLLSYMMLGNTLHLFKLTPGPAMGLWMENLAKVGLGRVTLMECSNDMDNMAPGVRYAQNAGLKVIAAV
;
A
#
# COMPACT_ATOMS: atom_id res chain seq x y z
N MET A 1 -2.30 -25.69 -15.48
CA MET A 1 -2.75 -24.35 -15.95
C MET A 1 -2.30 -23.34 -14.90
N ASN A 2 -1.63 -22.28 -15.29
CA ASN A 2 -1.29 -21.21 -14.36
C ASN A 2 -2.58 -20.46 -14.01
N GLU A 3 -2.93 -20.39 -12.75
CA GLU A 3 -4.08 -19.61 -12.26
C GLU A 3 -3.72 -18.12 -12.37
N ILE A 4 -4.61 -17.33 -12.98
CA ILE A 4 -4.45 -15.88 -13.07
C ILE A 4 -5.06 -15.28 -11.80
N GLU A 5 -4.27 -14.54 -11.04
CA GLU A 5 -4.75 -13.77 -9.89
C GLU A 5 -5.08 -12.34 -10.29
N ILE A 6 -6.29 -11.90 -9.96
CA ILE A 6 -6.73 -10.52 -10.16
C ILE A 6 -6.44 -9.74 -8.88
N VAL A 7 -5.79 -8.59 -9.04
CA VAL A 7 -5.55 -7.63 -7.95
C VAL A 7 -6.56 -6.51 -8.05
N ASP A 8 -7.35 -6.30 -7.01
CA ASP A 8 -8.24 -5.14 -6.93
C ASP A 8 -7.44 -3.88 -6.57
N THR A 9 -7.71 -2.77 -7.24
CA THR A 9 -7.05 -1.47 -7.02
C THR A 9 -8.04 -0.35 -6.69
N SER A 10 -9.29 -0.68 -6.39
CA SER A 10 -10.36 0.31 -6.20
C SER A 10 -10.07 1.29 -5.07
N MET A 11 -9.55 0.81 -3.95
CA MET A 11 -9.25 1.66 -2.78
C MET A 11 -8.00 2.52 -2.96
N ARG A 12 -7.11 2.14 -3.89
CA ARG A 12 -5.89 2.89 -4.18
C ARG A 12 -6.00 3.66 -5.49
N ASP A 13 -6.01 2.99 -6.63
CA ASP A 13 -5.91 3.65 -7.93
C ASP A 13 -7.20 4.39 -8.32
N ALA A 14 -8.34 3.74 -8.23
CA ALA A 14 -9.61 4.39 -8.55
C ALA A 14 -9.92 5.52 -7.55
N ASN A 15 -9.60 5.35 -6.26
CA ASN A 15 -9.71 6.44 -5.29
C ASN A 15 -8.82 7.64 -5.66
N ALA A 16 -7.58 7.40 -6.11
CA ALA A 16 -6.71 8.48 -6.56
C ALA A 16 -7.20 9.13 -7.86
N SER A 17 -7.45 8.33 -8.89
CA SER A 17 -7.74 8.81 -10.25
C SER A 17 -9.15 9.36 -10.44
N GLN A 18 -10.15 8.81 -9.74
CA GLN A 18 -11.55 9.18 -9.90
C GLN A 18 -12.07 10.07 -8.76
N TRP A 19 -11.52 9.94 -7.56
CA TRP A 19 -12.00 10.64 -6.37
C TRP A 19 -10.99 11.61 -5.77
N GLY A 20 -9.81 11.76 -6.38
CA GLY A 20 -8.76 12.64 -5.86
C GLY A 20 -8.37 12.30 -4.43
N GLU A 21 -8.27 11.01 -4.11
CA GLU A 21 -7.93 10.45 -2.78
C GLU A 21 -8.93 10.79 -1.66
N LYS A 22 -10.14 11.23 -2.00
CA LYS A 22 -11.15 11.69 -1.01
C LYS A 22 -11.94 10.58 -0.34
N MET A 23 -11.71 9.31 -0.67
CA MET A 23 -12.35 8.20 0.04
C MET A 23 -11.82 8.15 1.49
N ASN A 24 -12.69 8.47 2.43
CA ASN A 24 -12.34 8.45 3.86
C ASN A 24 -12.47 7.05 4.46
N THR A 25 -11.97 6.88 5.68
CA THR A 25 -11.98 5.59 6.38
C THR A 25 -13.40 5.03 6.53
N ALA A 26 -14.38 5.86 6.85
CA ALA A 26 -15.77 5.39 7.03
C ALA A 26 -16.37 4.82 5.75
N MET A 27 -16.06 5.39 4.58
CA MET A 27 -16.46 4.86 3.28
C MET A 27 -15.80 3.51 3.01
N MET A 28 -14.49 3.40 3.24
CA MET A 28 -13.76 2.14 3.05
C MET A 28 -14.28 1.02 3.94
N MET A 29 -14.58 1.33 5.20
CA MET A 29 -15.09 0.33 6.16
C MET A 29 -16.46 -0.23 5.74
N LYS A 30 -17.29 0.57 5.08
CA LYS A 30 -18.61 0.10 4.59
C LYS A 30 -18.50 -0.90 3.46
N ILE A 31 -17.53 -0.74 2.57
CA ILE A 31 -17.38 -1.60 1.39
C ILE A 31 -16.44 -2.79 1.63
N ALA A 32 -15.51 -2.69 2.57
CA ALA A 32 -14.51 -3.73 2.83
C ALA A 32 -15.09 -5.15 3.04
N PRO A 33 -16.18 -5.35 3.83
CA PRO A 33 -16.75 -6.69 3.99
C PRO A 33 -17.34 -7.25 2.69
N ILE A 34 -17.83 -6.39 1.80
CA ILE A 34 -18.33 -6.81 0.49
C ILE A 34 -17.17 -7.23 -0.40
N MET A 35 -16.09 -6.46 -0.39
CA MET A 35 -14.88 -6.75 -1.15
C MET A 35 -14.20 -8.04 -0.67
N ASN A 36 -14.20 -8.31 0.63
CA ASN A 36 -13.68 -9.58 1.16
C ASN A 36 -14.45 -10.79 0.59
N ARG A 37 -15.79 -10.67 0.50
CA ARG A 37 -16.64 -11.72 -0.09
C ARG A 37 -16.49 -11.84 -1.62
N ALA A 38 -16.00 -10.82 -2.30
CA ALA A 38 -15.73 -10.87 -3.74
C ALA A 38 -14.57 -11.83 -4.09
N GLY A 39 -13.74 -12.19 -3.11
CA GLY A 39 -12.74 -13.24 -3.24
C GLY A 39 -11.44 -12.81 -3.92
N PHE A 40 -11.15 -11.52 -4.01
CA PHE A 40 -9.84 -11.05 -4.46
C PHE A 40 -8.76 -11.51 -3.48
N LYS A 41 -7.77 -12.24 -3.98
CA LYS A 41 -6.64 -12.71 -3.15
C LYS A 41 -5.74 -11.58 -2.71
N THR A 42 -5.64 -10.52 -3.52
CA THR A 42 -4.84 -9.33 -3.23
C THR A 42 -5.59 -8.06 -3.54
N MET A 43 -5.43 -7.06 -2.68
CA MET A 43 -5.97 -5.72 -2.87
C MET A 43 -4.86 -4.69 -2.68
N ASP A 44 -4.68 -3.85 -3.68
CA ASP A 44 -3.83 -2.67 -3.59
C ASP A 44 -4.65 -1.55 -2.97
N CYS A 45 -4.49 -1.34 -1.67
CA CYS A 45 -5.45 -0.56 -0.87
C CYS A 45 -4.95 0.82 -0.48
N THR A 46 -3.66 1.11 -0.69
CA THR A 46 -3.07 2.37 -0.26
C THR A 46 -1.72 2.64 -0.90
N SER A 47 -1.28 3.87 -0.81
CA SER A 47 0.03 4.33 -1.28
C SER A 47 0.54 5.46 -0.38
N ILE A 48 1.74 5.95 -0.69
CA ILE A 48 2.31 7.09 0.02
C ILE A 48 1.44 8.34 -0.07
N SER A 49 0.87 8.65 -1.23
CA SER A 49 -0.01 9.81 -1.40
C SER A 49 -1.28 9.70 -0.56
N HIS A 50 -1.87 8.49 -0.49
CA HIS A 50 -3.03 8.24 0.37
C HIS A 50 -2.73 8.45 1.85
N PHE A 51 -1.54 8.08 2.31
CA PHE A 51 -1.11 8.34 3.67
C PHE A 51 -1.00 9.84 3.95
N GLU A 52 -0.37 10.56 3.05
CA GLU A 52 -0.24 12.00 3.16
C GLU A 52 -1.58 12.72 3.09
N TYR A 53 -2.43 12.32 2.14
CA TYR A 53 -3.77 12.89 1.99
C TYR A 53 -4.65 12.64 3.21
N ALA A 54 -4.60 11.42 3.78
CA ALA A 54 -5.33 11.10 5.00
C ALA A 54 -4.99 12.05 6.14
N VAL A 55 -3.70 12.31 6.37
CA VAL A 55 -3.23 13.20 7.44
C VAL A 55 -3.57 14.66 7.15
N ARG A 56 -3.23 15.15 5.96
CA ARG A 56 -3.31 16.59 5.64
C ARG A 56 -4.73 17.09 5.42
N TYR A 57 -5.55 16.30 4.71
CA TYR A 57 -6.85 16.75 4.23
C TYR A 57 -8.02 16.07 4.94
N LEU A 58 -7.94 14.75 5.15
CA LEU A 58 -9.02 14.02 5.80
C LEU A 58 -8.94 14.08 7.34
N ARG A 59 -7.80 14.49 7.88
CA ARG A 59 -7.54 14.51 9.34
C ARG A 59 -7.71 13.14 9.99
N GLU A 60 -7.30 12.10 9.29
CA GLU A 60 -7.39 10.71 9.72
C GLU A 60 -6.01 10.10 9.95
N ASN A 61 -5.95 9.08 10.79
CA ASN A 61 -4.74 8.28 11.02
C ASN A 61 -4.68 7.15 9.98
N PRO A 62 -3.76 7.20 8.99
CA PRO A 62 -3.68 6.16 7.96
C PRO A 62 -3.24 4.79 8.51
N TRP A 63 -2.46 4.74 9.58
CA TRP A 63 -2.06 3.49 10.21
C TRP A 63 -3.24 2.76 10.85
N GLU A 64 -4.13 3.51 11.52
CA GLU A 64 -5.36 2.94 12.08
C GLU A 64 -6.31 2.48 11.00
N ARG A 65 -6.44 3.25 9.91
CA ARG A 65 -7.20 2.84 8.72
C ARG A 65 -6.74 1.45 8.23
N MET A 66 -5.43 1.21 8.13
CA MET A 66 -4.91 -0.08 7.67
C MET A 66 -5.23 -1.22 8.64
N ARG A 67 -5.11 -0.98 9.95
CA ARG A 67 -5.52 -1.98 10.96
C ARG A 67 -7.01 -2.33 10.86
N MET A 68 -7.85 -1.33 10.64
CA MET A 68 -9.30 -1.55 10.47
C MET A 68 -9.60 -2.30 9.18
N LEU A 69 -8.97 -1.93 8.07
CA LEU A 69 -9.11 -2.65 6.80
C LEU A 69 -8.68 -4.11 6.94
N LYS A 70 -7.55 -4.39 7.57
CA LYS A 70 -7.09 -5.78 7.75
C LYS A 70 -8.06 -6.62 8.56
N LYS A 71 -8.73 -6.04 9.55
CA LYS A 71 -9.78 -6.75 10.31
C LYS A 71 -11.00 -7.10 9.46
N LEU A 72 -11.36 -6.26 8.49
CA LEU A 72 -12.52 -6.45 7.61
C LEU A 72 -12.20 -7.24 6.32
N LEU A 73 -10.92 -7.39 6.02
CA LEU A 73 -10.38 -8.10 4.86
C LEU A 73 -9.42 -9.23 5.32
N PRO A 74 -9.87 -10.16 6.19
CA PRO A 74 -8.98 -11.18 6.76
C PRO A 74 -8.40 -12.10 5.70
N ASP A 75 -9.16 -12.41 4.64
CA ASP A 75 -8.81 -13.36 3.59
C ASP A 75 -8.03 -12.73 2.44
N THR A 76 -7.88 -11.40 2.46
CA THR A 76 -7.25 -10.64 1.39
C THR A 76 -5.85 -10.18 1.80
N LEU A 77 -4.87 -10.38 0.92
CA LEU A 77 -3.53 -9.81 1.06
C LEU A 77 -3.58 -8.32 0.74
N LEU A 78 -3.33 -7.47 1.74
CA LEU A 78 -3.30 -6.03 1.55
C LEU A 78 -1.93 -5.59 1.03
N SER A 79 -1.95 -4.71 0.03
CA SER A 79 -0.76 -4.21 -0.66
C SER A 79 -0.65 -2.69 -0.53
N TYR A 80 0.58 -2.23 -0.47
CA TYR A 80 0.98 -0.83 -0.46
C TYR A 80 1.81 -0.51 -1.70
N MET A 81 1.56 0.62 -2.35
CA MET A 81 2.33 1.07 -3.49
C MET A 81 3.18 2.28 -3.13
N MET A 82 4.43 2.29 -3.57
CA MET A 82 5.35 3.40 -3.36
C MET A 82 6.26 3.63 -4.56
N LEU A 83 6.81 4.83 -4.63
CA LEU A 83 7.78 5.24 -5.63
C LEU A 83 9.19 5.15 -5.06
N GLY A 84 9.99 4.21 -5.55
CA GLY A 84 11.41 4.08 -5.23
C GLY A 84 11.73 4.21 -3.73
N ASN A 85 12.65 5.08 -3.42
CA ASN A 85 13.11 5.36 -2.05
C ASN A 85 12.44 6.61 -1.46
N THR A 86 11.15 6.85 -1.74
CA THR A 86 10.44 8.03 -1.27
C THR A 86 9.29 7.69 -0.33
N LEU A 87 9.23 8.35 0.82
CA LEU A 87 8.11 8.26 1.78
C LEU A 87 7.28 9.54 1.86
N HIS A 88 7.72 10.58 1.18
CA HIS A 88 7.03 11.85 1.15
C HIS A 88 7.28 12.53 -0.19
N LEU A 89 6.23 12.62 -1.00
CA LEU A 89 6.17 13.31 -2.28
C LEU A 89 7.55 13.56 -2.94
N PHE A 90 8.11 12.59 -3.62
CA PHE A 90 9.34 12.70 -4.40
C PHE A 90 10.62 13.09 -3.62
N LYS A 91 10.58 13.11 -2.29
CA LYS A 91 11.79 13.30 -1.48
C LYS A 91 12.44 11.98 -1.14
N LEU A 92 13.74 11.87 -1.40
CA LEU A 92 14.53 10.72 -0.99
C LEU A 92 14.47 10.55 0.52
N THR A 93 14.24 9.34 0.94
CA THR A 93 14.12 8.97 2.35
C THR A 93 15.39 8.28 2.82
N PRO A 94 15.96 8.67 3.96
CA PRO A 94 17.11 7.97 4.55
C PRO A 94 16.78 6.49 4.79
N GLY A 95 17.76 5.61 4.53
CA GLY A 95 17.59 4.15 4.64
C GLY A 95 16.96 3.67 5.95
N PRO A 96 17.44 4.13 7.13
CA PRO A 96 16.85 3.72 8.42
C PRO A 96 15.35 4.07 8.54
N ALA A 97 14.93 5.22 8.01
CA ALA A 97 13.52 5.62 8.01
C ALA A 97 12.69 4.73 7.06
N MET A 98 13.28 4.33 5.92
CA MET A 98 12.66 3.37 5.00
C MET A 98 12.45 2.01 5.68
N GLY A 99 13.46 1.51 6.37
CA GLY A 99 13.37 0.24 7.11
C GLY A 99 12.24 0.28 8.15
N LEU A 100 12.22 1.33 8.97
CA LEU A 100 11.17 1.53 9.98
C LEU A 100 9.78 1.63 9.35
N TRP A 101 9.65 2.27 8.19
CA TRP A 101 8.40 2.36 7.45
C TRP A 101 7.91 0.98 7.04
N MET A 102 8.76 0.16 6.43
CA MET A 102 8.41 -1.20 6.00
C MET A 102 7.98 -2.08 7.18
N GLU A 103 8.70 -2.01 8.31
CA GLU A 103 8.30 -2.71 9.54
C GLU A 103 6.91 -2.28 10.03
N ASN A 104 6.60 -0.99 10.00
CA ASN A 104 5.30 -0.49 10.42
C ASN A 104 4.18 -0.90 9.44
N LEU A 105 4.44 -0.94 8.13
CA LEU A 105 3.49 -1.50 7.15
C LEU A 105 3.15 -2.95 7.48
N ALA A 106 4.15 -3.77 7.76
CA ALA A 106 3.94 -5.16 8.18
C ALA A 106 3.14 -5.26 9.49
N LYS A 107 3.52 -4.47 10.50
CA LYS A 107 2.83 -4.45 11.82
C LYS A 107 1.35 -4.07 11.74
N VAL A 108 0.93 -3.27 10.78
CA VAL A 108 -0.49 -2.90 10.61
C VAL A 108 -1.27 -3.87 9.72
N GLY A 109 -0.61 -4.94 9.24
CA GLY A 109 -1.26 -6.04 8.53
C GLY A 109 -1.17 -5.98 7.02
N LEU A 110 -0.33 -5.11 6.46
CA LEU A 110 0.03 -5.18 5.05
C LEU A 110 0.98 -6.35 4.83
N GLY A 111 0.80 -7.07 3.74
CA GLY A 111 1.60 -8.27 3.44
C GLY A 111 2.41 -8.14 2.14
N ARG A 112 2.21 -7.06 1.37
CA ARG A 112 2.89 -6.82 0.11
C ARG A 112 3.19 -5.35 -0.11
N VAL A 113 4.29 -5.07 -0.78
CA VAL A 113 4.58 -3.75 -1.35
C VAL A 113 4.84 -3.88 -2.84
N THR A 114 4.37 -2.90 -3.60
CA THR A 114 4.74 -2.69 -5.00
C THR A 114 5.67 -1.49 -5.05
N LEU A 115 6.90 -1.72 -5.46
CA LEU A 115 7.92 -0.70 -5.63
C LEU A 115 7.98 -0.31 -7.09
N MET A 116 7.75 0.94 -7.41
CA MET A 116 7.96 1.53 -8.74
C MET A 116 9.21 2.39 -8.70
N GLU A 117 10.02 2.31 -9.74
CA GLU A 117 11.16 3.20 -9.95
C GLU A 117 11.00 3.84 -11.32
N CYS A 118 10.82 5.19 -11.33
CA CYS A 118 10.39 5.93 -12.52
C CYS A 118 11.43 5.96 -13.66
N SER A 119 12.70 5.77 -13.33
CA SER A 119 13.79 5.69 -14.32
C SER A 119 14.19 4.26 -14.67
N ASN A 120 13.50 3.26 -14.11
CA ASN A 120 13.85 1.83 -14.22
C ASN A 120 15.28 1.52 -13.78
N ASP A 121 15.79 2.28 -12.82
CA ASP A 121 17.11 2.05 -12.23
C ASP A 121 17.01 1.01 -11.11
N MET A 122 17.51 -0.18 -11.38
CA MET A 122 17.47 -1.29 -10.43
C MET A 122 18.33 -1.05 -9.19
N ASP A 123 19.41 -0.31 -9.30
CA ASP A 123 20.28 0.03 -8.17
C ASP A 123 19.55 0.98 -7.19
N ASN A 124 18.75 1.88 -7.70
CA ASN A 124 17.85 2.71 -6.89
C ASN A 124 16.73 1.92 -6.23
N MET A 125 16.22 0.88 -6.87
CA MET A 125 15.14 0.06 -6.33
C MET A 125 15.63 -0.93 -5.27
N ALA A 126 16.83 -1.48 -5.44
CA ALA A 126 17.35 -2.57 -4.62
C ALA A 126 17.35 -2.32 -3.09
N PRO A 127 17.67 -1.12 -2.56
CA PRO A 127 17.56 -0.85 -1.14
C PRO A 127 16.14 -1.00 -0.60
N GLY A 128 15.14 -0.47 -1.31
CA GLY A 128 13.72 -0.59 -0.95
C GLY A 128 13.26 -2.04 -0.90
N VAL A 129 13.66 -2.84 -1.88
CA VAL A 129 13.39 -4.29 -1.92
C VAL A 129 13.94 -4.97 -0.67
N ARG A 130 15.21 -4.71 -0.32
CA ARG A 130 15.85 -5.30 0.86
C ARG A 130 15.12 -4.92 2.16
N TYR A 131 14.74 -3.65 2.34
CA TYR A 131 14.00 -3.21 3.52
C TYR A 131 12.64 -3.89 3.64
N ALA A 132 11.92 -4.02 2.53
CA ALA A 132 10.63 -4.70 2.51
C ALA A 132 10.76 -6.19 2.84
N GLN A 133 11.72 -6.88 2.25
CA GLN A 133 11.99 -8.30 2.52
C GLN A 133 12.39 -8.53 3.98
N ASN A 134 13.24 -7.68 4.54
CA ASN A 134 13.64 -7.75 5.95
C ASN A 134 12.45 -7.56 6.90
N ALA A 135 11.45 -6.78 6.51
CA ALA A 135 10.21 -6.61 7.25
C ALA A 135 9.20 -7.76 7.03
N GLY A 136 9.53 -8.78 6.23
CA GLY A 136 8.66 -9.91 5.93
C GLY A 136 7.57 -9.63 4.88
N LEU A 137 7.67 -8.53 4.14
CA LEU A 137 6.72 -8.17 3.09
C LEU A 137 7.07 -8.87 1.77
N LYS A 138 6.05 -9.32 1.04
CA LYS A 138 6.21 -9.70 -0.37
C LYS A 138 6.48 -8.46 -1.20
N VAL A 139 7.33 -8.59 -2.22
CA VAL A 139 7.72 -7.45 -3.05
C VAL A 139 7.36 -7.71 -4.51
N ILE A 140 6.74 -6.71 -5.14
CA ILE A 140 6.64 -6.60 -6.59
C ILE A 140 7.51 -5.41 -7.00
N ALA A 141 8.50 -5.68 -7.84
CA ALA A 141 9.26 -4.65 -8.52
C ALA A 141 8.55 -4.35 -9.85
N ALA A 142 8.05 -3.12 -9.99
CA ALA A 142 7.38 -2.67 -11.20
C ALA A 142 8.36 -1.86 -12.06
N VAL A 143 8.60 -2.32 -13.27
CA VAL A 143 9.53 -1.76 -14.27
C VAL A 143 8.80 -1.47 -15.56
#